data_982efdec2416f2ab9e08c853ddbf2eef
#
_entry.id   982efdec2416f2ab9e08c853ddbf2eef
#
_cell.length_a   1.000
_cell.length_b   1.000
_cell.length_c   1.000
_cell.angle_alpha   90.00
_cell.angle_beta   90.00
_cell.angle_gamma   90.00
#
_symmetry.space_group_name_H-M   'P 1'
#
loop_
_entity.id
_entity.type
_entity.pdbx_description
1 polymer ?
#
loop_
_entity_poly.entity_id
_entity_poly.type
_entity_poly.pdbx_seq_one_letter_code
_entity_poly.pdbx_strand_id
1 'polypeptide(L)' 'PNDLNKEETHLVENYRQLPTNYRKLIQALMDEYLNILNS' A
#
# COMPACT_ATOMS: atom_id res chain seq x y z
N PRO A 1 -2.11 -22.17 1.77
CA PRO A 1 -2.41 -21.01 2.20
C PRO A 1 -1.38 -20.11 1.98
N ASN A 2 -1.52 -19.24 1.39
CA ASN A 2 -0.72 -18.45 1.19
C ASN A 2 -0.85 -17.31 1.74
N ASP A 3 -0.09 -16.70 1.84
CA ASP A 3 -0.01 -15.60 2.43
C ASP A 3 -0.57 -14.49 1.76
N LEU A 4 -0.23 -14.12 0.66
CA LEU A 4 -0.75 -13.02 -0.08
C LEU A 4 -1.71 -13.56 -1.07
N ASN A 5 -2.87 -13.00 -1.16
CA ASN A 5 -3.77 -13.42 -2.20
C ASN A 5 -3.40 -12.66 -3.46
N LYS A 6 -4.09 -12.90 -4.54
CA LYS A 6 -3.75 -12.31 -5.81
C LYS A 6 -3.86 -10.80 -5.80
N GLU A 7 -4.82 -10.30 -5.08
CA GLU A 7 -5.02 -8.86 -5.00
C GLU A 7 -3.83 -8.17 -4.36
N GLU A 8 -3.33 -8.76 -3.28
CA GLU A 8 -2.19 -8.18 -2.59
C GLU A 8 -0.92 -8.28 -3.41
N THR A 9 -0.74 -9.41 -4.08
CA THR A 9 0.43 -9.58 -4.94
C THR A 9 0.41 -8.54 -6.05
N HIS A 10 -0.74 -8.34 -6.65
CA HIS A 10 -0.88 -7.35 -7.71
C HIS A 10 -0.58 -5.94 -7.21
N LEU A 11 -1.05 -5.65 -6.01
CA LEU A 11 -0.82 -4.36 -5.40
C LEU A 11 0.68 -4.12 -5.18
N VAL A 12 1.38 -5.12 -4.67
CA VAL A 12 2.81 -4.98 -4.41
C VAL A 12 3.57 -4.78 -5.72
N GLU A 13 3.19 -5.52 -6.76
CA GLU A 13 3.87 -5.40 -8.03
C GLU A 13 3.68 -4.01 -8.64
N ASN A 14 2.47 -3.48 -8.53
CA ASN A 14 2.19 -2.15 -9.03
C ASN A 14 2.95 -1.10 -8.22
N TYR A 15 2.98 -1.28 -6.91
CA TYR A 15 3.67 -0.36 -6.03
C TYR A 15 5.15 -0.27 -6.39
N ARG A 16 5.75 -1.40 -6.71
CA ARG A 16 7.18 -1.42 -7.04
C ARG A 16 7.50 -0.67 -8.30
N GLN A 17 6.52 -0.49 -9.18
CA GLN A 17 6.75 0.21 -10.43
C GLN A 17 6.62 1.71 -10.31
N LEU A 18 6.16 2.18 -9.17
CA LEU A 18 5.96 3.62 -8.99
C LEU A 18 7.26 4.31 -8.60
N PRO A 19 7.46 5.54 -9.03
CA PRO A 19 8.58 6.33 -8.56
C PRO A 19 8.51 6.53 -7.04
N THR A 20 9.64 6.79 -6.43
CA THR A 20 9.74 6.88 -4.99
C THR A 20 8.81 7.91 -4.39
N ASN A 21 8.68 9.06 -5.03
CA ASN A 21 7.82 10.11 -4.48
C ASN A 21 6.36 9.68 -4.46
N TYR A 22 5.93 8.92 -5.45
CA TYR A 22 4.56 8.43 -5.47
C TYR A 22 4.34 7.33 -4.44
N ARG A 23 5.38 6.51 -4.20
CA ARG A 23 5.28 5.49 -3.16
C ARG A 23 5.08 6.13 -1.81
N LYS A 24 5.82 7.20 -1.54
CA LYS A 24 5.70 7.91 -0.27
C LYS A 24 4.32 8.51 -0.11
N LEU A 25 3.77 9.01 -1.19
CA LEU A 25 2.45 9.61 -1.14
C LEU A 25 1.41 8.56 -0.79
N ILE A 26 1.50 7.39 -1.39
CA ILE A 26 0.56 6.32 -1.13
C ILE A 26 0.67 5.84 0.31
N GLN A 27 1.89 5.72 0.81
CA GLN A 27 2.10 5.30 2.19
C GLN A 27 1.52 6.31 3.17
N ALA A 28 1.72 7.58 2.89
CA ALA A 28 1.18 8.63 3.75
C ALA A 28 -0.34 8.59 3.77
N LEU A 29 -0.94 8.32 2.63
CA LEU A 29 -2.39 8.23 2.55
C LEU A 29 -2.92 7.06 3.37
N MET A 30 -2.26 5.91 3.27
CA MET A 30 -2.65 4.75 4.04
C MET A 30 -2.48 4.98 5.53
N ASP A 31 -1.37 5.58 5.91
CA ASP A 31 -1.10 5.87 7.30
C ASP A 31 -2.15 6.80 7.88
N GLU A 32 -2.53 7.80 7.12
CA GLU A 32 -3.53 8.75 7.55
C GLU A 32 -4.87 8.06 7.77
N TYR A 33 -5.25 7.23 6.82
CA TYR A 33 -6.53 6.55 6.90
C TYR A 33 -6.56 5.60 8.10
N LEU A 34 -5.49 4.85 8.30
CA LEU A 34 -5.41 3.92 9.41
C LEU A 34 -5.42 4.66 10.75
N ASN A 35 -4.78 5.82 10.78
CA ASN A 35 -4.77 6.62 11.98
C ASN A 35 -6.18 7.08 12.34
N ILE A 36 -6.95 7.46 11.34
CA ILE A 36 -8.34 7.87 11.58
C ILE A 36 -9.16 6.70 12.09
N LEU A 37 -8.96 5.52 11.50
CA LEU A 37 -9.72 4.35 11.93
C LEU A 37 -9.40 3.95 13.35
N ASN A 38 -8.18 4.17 13.78
CA ASN A 38 -7.74 3.72 15.09
C ASN A 38 -7.79 4.80 16.15
N SER A 39 -8.29 5.93 15.83
CA SER A 39 -8.34 7.02 16.82
C SER A 39 -9.64 7.00 17.62
#